data_3b0abd5de75644ccb0fb5f44b3bc8395
#
_entry.id   3b0abd5de75644ccb0fb5f44b3bc8395
#
_cell.length_a   1.000
_cell.length_b   1.000
_cell.length_c   1.000
_cell.angle_alpha   90.00
_cell.angle_beta   90.00
_cell.angle_gamma   90.00
#
_symmetry.space_group_name_H-M   'P 1'
#
loop_
_entity.id
_entity.type
_entity.pdbx_description
1 polymer ?
#
loop_
_entity_poly.entity_id
_entity_poly.type
_entity_poly.pdbx_seq_one_letter_code
_entity_poly.pdbx_strand_id
1 'polypeptide(L)'
;MSETAVNGVEPIIFLDDVHVTFRTRTGSILHPNLVHAVQGVTIKLMPGQTIGIVGESGCGKSTTANVMCGLQAPTSGKVYFKGKDVTKRTAEDRRHMGRVISVVFQNPATALNPRMVVREQLHDPMRVHNLGTEAEQE
;
A
#
# COMPACT_ATOMS: atom_id res chain seq x y z
N MET A 1 5.28 15.23 20.71
CA MET A 1 5.53 15.32 19.25
C MET A 1 5.90 13.94 18.80
N SER A 2 5.31 13.43 17.72
CA SER A 2 5.62 12.08 17.23
C SER A 2 7.04 12.06 16.66
N GLU A 3 7.76 10.94 16.83
CA GLU A 3 9.11 10.71 16.24
C GLU A 3 9.10 10.78 14.69
N THR A 4 7.93 10.76 14.09
CA THR A 4 7.73 10.75 12.63
C THR A 4 7.61 12.14 12.04
N ALA A 5 7.24 13.15 12.81
CA ALA A 5 6.97 14.52 12.34
C ALA A 5 8.23 15.23 11.81
N VAL A 6 8.08 15.95 10.71
CA VAL A 6 9.09 16.83 10.12
C VAL A 6 8.62 18.27 10.25
N ASN A 7 9.40 19.12 10.96
CA ASN A 7 9.02 20.52 11.25
C ASN A 7 7.61 20.66 11.86
N GLY A 8 7.20 19.70 12.70
CA GLY A 8 5.86 19.70 13.33
C GLY A 8 4.73 19.21 12.43
N VAL A 9 5.00 18.81 11.18
CA VAL A 9 4.01 18.25 10.25
C VAL A 9 4.18 16.73 10.16
N GLU A 10 3.09 15.99 10.35
CA GLU A 10 3.09 14.55 10.21
C GLU A 10 3.08 14.13 8.74
N PRO A 11 3.97 13.18 8.31
CA PRO A 11 3.88 12.58 7.00
C PRO A 11 2.55 11.82 6.85
N ILE A 12 1.98 11.84 5.63
CA ILE A 12 0.82 10.99 5.31
C ILE A 12 1.25 9.54 5.34
N ILE A 13 2.41 9.23 4.75
CA ILE A 13 3.02 7.89 4.77
C ILE A 13 4.51 8.05 5.07
N PHE A 14 5.00 7.22 5.97
CA PHE A 14 6.43 7.11 6.25
C PHE A 14 6.84 5.62 6.25
N LEU A 15 7.74 5.27 5.37
CA LEU A 15 8.48 4.01 5.38
C LEU A 15 9.80 4.23 6.11
N ASP A 16 10.09 3.41 7.09
CA ASP A 16 11.31 3.47 7.90
C ASP A 16 12.06 2.16 7.78
N ASP A 17 13.19 2.18 7.07
CA ASP A 17 14.07 1.04 6.82
C ASP A 17 13.31 -0.22 6.36
N VAL A 18 12.41 -0.04 5.40
CA VAL A 18 11.52 -1.12 4.93
C VAL A 18 12.27 -2.10 4.05
N HIS A 19 12.12 -3.39 4.37
CA HIS A 19 12.58 -4.52 3.56
C HIS A 19 11.39 -5.39 3.16
N VAL A 20 11.44 -5.93 1.93
CA VAL A 20 10.49 -6.94 1.46
C VAL A 20 11.24 -8.08 0.80
N THR A 21 11.07 -9.28 1.33
CA THR A 21 11.66 -10.51 0.82
C THR A 21 10.56 -11.50 0.49
N PHE A 22 10.58 -12.01 -0.73
CA PHE A 22 9.68 -13.07 -1.19
C PHE A 22 10.39 -14.41 -1.15
N ARG A 23 9.67 -15.44 -0.73
CA ARG A 23 10.12 -16.84 -0.87
C ARG A 23 9.62 -17.37 -2.20
N THR A 24 10.52 -17.83 -3.05
CA THR A 24 10.14 -18.47 -4.32
C THR A 24 9.94 -19.98 -4.13
N ARG A 25 9.04 -20.55 -4.93
CA ARG A 25 8.80 -22.00 -4.92
C ARG A 25 9.86 -22.81 -5.70
N THR A 26 10.80 -22.12 -6.37
CA THR A 26 11.90 -22.74 -7.09
C THR A 26 13.05 -22.97 -6.13
N GLY A 27 13.17 -24.19 -5.62
CA GLY A 27 14.21 -24.58 -4.66
C GLY A 27 13.79 -25.82 -3.87
N SER A 28 14.72 -26.36 -3.09
CA SER A 28 14.40 -27.45 -2.15
C SER A 28 13.46 -26.92 -1.06
N ILE A 29 12.57 -27.79 -0.55
CA ILE A 29 11.68 -27.48 0.59
C ILE A 29 12.46 -27.00 1.80
N LEU A 30 13.71 -27.48 1.95
CA LEU A 30 14.61 -27.13 3.05
C LEU A 30 15.41 -25.83 2.80
N HIS A 31 15.55 -25.38 1.54
CA HIS A 31 16.31 -24.19 1.17
C HIS A 31 15.53 -23.38 0.11
N PRO A 32 14.50 -22.63 0.51
CA PRO A 32 13.76 -21.78 -0.41
C PRO A 32 14.66 -20.64 -0.90
N ASN A 33 14.65 -20.37 -2.21
CA ASN A 33 15.30 -19.18 -2.74
C ASN A 33 14.57 -17.93 -2.25
N LEU A 34 15.33 -16.95 -1.80
CA LEU A 34 14.84 -15.66 -1.33
C LEU A 34 15.08 -14.59 -2.39
N VAL A 35 14.06 -13.81 -2.70
CA VAL A 35 14.15 -12.64 -3.58
C VAL A 35 13.97 -11.39 -2.71
N HIS A 36 15.02 -10.62 -2.54
CA HIS A 36 15.01 -9.35 -1.83
C HIS A 36 14.50 -8.26 -2.77
N ALA A 37 13.19 -8.00 -2.76
CA ALA A 37 12.56 -7.05 -3.66
C ALA A 37 12.73 -5.60 -3.21
N VAL A 38 12.83 -5.36 -1.91
CA VAL A 38 13.08 -4.04 -1.32
C VAL A 38 14.10 -4.20 -0.20
N GLN A 39 15.09 -3.33 -0.13
CA GLN A 39 16.18 -3.41 0.83
C GLN A 39 16.45 -2.03 1.44
N GLY A 40 15.96 -1.81 2.67
CA GLY A 40 16.26 -0.63 3.47
C GLY A 40 15.71 0.69 2.91
N VAL A 41 14.47 0.68 2.39
CA VAL A 41 13.86 1.88 1.81
C VAL A 41 13.25 2.76 2.90
N THR A 42 13.69 4.02 2.95
CA THR A 42 13.15 5.06 3.82
C THR A 42 12.56 6.20 2.96
N ILE A 43 11.24 6.43 3.06
CA ILE A 43 10.51 7.44 2.29
C ILE A 43 9.50 8.12 3.20
N LYS A 44 9.47 9.47 3.19
CA LYS A 44 8.43 10.28 3.85
C LYS A 44 7.62 11.01 2.80
N LEU A 45 6.32 10.75 2.71
CA LEU A 45 5.38 11.49 1.86
C LEU A 45 4.64 12.53 2.71
N MET A 46 4.95 13.79 2.49
CA MET A 46 4.32 14.91 3.20
C MET A 46 2.99 15.33 2.55
N PRO A 47 2.07 15.98 3.30
CA PRO A 47 0.88 16.59 2.71
C PRO A 47 1.21 17.53 1.55
N GLY A 48 0.47 17.42 0.43
CA GLY A 48 0.68 18.24 -0.77
C GLY A 48 1.93 17.89 -1.60
N GLN A 49 2.71 16.89 -1.19
CA GLN A 49 3.92 16.46 -1.91
C GLN A 49 3.60 15.39 -2.95
N THR A 50 4.32 15.43 -4.07
CA THR A 50 4.38 14.35 -5.06
C THR A 50 5.77 13.71 -5.03
N ILE A 51 5.82 12.38 -4.98
CA ILE A 51 7.07 11.61 -5.03
C ILE A 51 7.08 10.75 -6.30
N GLY A 52 8.14 10.90 -7.11
CA GLY A 52 8.44 10.01 -8.24
C GLY A 52 9.42 8.92 -7.83
N ILE A 53 9.08 7.65 -8.09
CA ILE A 53 9.98 6.51 -7.89
C ILE A 53 10.43 6.01 -9.27
N VAL A 54 11.71 6.16 -9.56
CA VAL A 54 12.33 5.83 -10.85
C VAL A 54 13.38 4.74 -10.66
N GLY A 55 13.59 3.91 -11.66
CA GLY A 55 14.58 2.84 -11.65
C GLY A 55 14.29 1.77 -12.71
N GLU A 56 15.18 0.82 -12.87
CA GLU A 56 15.07 -0.27 -13.84
C GLU A 56 13.90 -1.23 -13.54
N SER A 57 13.52 -2.05 -14.54
CA SER A 57 12.51 -3.08 -14.32
C SER A 57 12.98 -4.08 -13.24
N GLY A 58 12.10 -4.44 -12.31
CA GLY A 58 12.43 -5.39 -11.24
C GLY A 58 13.14 -4.80 -10.02
N CYS A 59 13.53 -3.51 -10.00
CA CYS A 59 14.23 -2.90 -8.86
C CYS A 59 13.35 -2.61 -7.61
N GLY A 60 12.12 -3.11 -7.56
CA GLY A 60 11.26 -3.01 -6.37
C GLY A 60 10.30 -1.84 -6.32
N LYS A 61 10.17 -1.00 -7.35
CA LYS A 61 9.25 0.18 -7.39
C LYS A 61 7.80 -0.19 -7.03
N SER A 62 7.25 -1.16 -7.75
CA SER A 62 5.87 -1.61 -7.53
C SER A 62 5.69 -2.23 -6.14
N THR A 63 6.70 -2.96 -5.65
CA THR A 63 6.67 -3.52 -4.29
C THR A 63 6.68 -2.41 -3.25
N THR A 64 7.51 -1.38 -3.41
CA THR A 64 7.56 -0.21 -2.53
C THR A 64 6.21 0.53 -2.54
N ALA A 65 5.64 0.79 -3.73
CA ALA A 65 4.31 1.40 -3.86
C ALA A 65 3.23 0.55 -3.17
N ASN A 66 3.25 -0.78 -3.33
CA ASN A 66 2.30 -1.67 -2.67
C ASN A 66 2.43 -1.62 -1.14
N VAL A 67 3.65 -1.47 -0.60
CA VAL A 67 3.85 -1.27 0.84
C VAL A 67 3.24 0.05 1.29
N MET A 68 3.49 1.14 0.55
CA MET A 68 2.92 2.47 0.84
C MET A 68 1.40 2.46 0.82
N CYS A 69 0.80 1.80 -0.17
CA CYS A 69 -0.66 1.69 -0.30
C CYS A 69 -1.31 0.68 0.66
N GLY A 70 -0.50 -0.03 1.43
CA GLY A 70 -1.04 -1.03 2.33
C GLY A 70 -1.43 -2.36 1.69
N LEU A 71 -1.08 -2.60 0.45
CA LEU A 71 -1.37 -3.85 -0.27
C LEU A 71 -0.35 -4.96 0.05
N GLN A 72 0.88 -4.59 0.43
CA GLN A 72 1.95 -5.51 0.80
C GLN A 72 2.46 -5.20 2.20
N ALA A 73 2.61 -6.22 3.04
CA ALA A 73 3.29 -6.08 4.34
C ALA A 73 4.82 -6.10 4.14
N PRO A 74 5.59 -5.30 4.90
CA PRO A 74 7.03 -5.43 4.90
C PRO A 74 7.47 -6.71 5.62
N THR A 75 8.66 -7.23 5.27
CA THR A 75 9.32 -8.32 6.00
C THR A 75 9.99 -7.80 7.26
N SER A 76 10.58 -6.62 7.18
CA SER A 76 11.15 -5.87 8.32
C SER A 76 11.09 -4.37 8.06
N GLY A 77 11.44 -3.55 9.06
CA GLY A 77 11.24 -2.11 9.06
C GLY A 77 9.85 -1.73 9.55
N LYS A 78 9.51 -0.45 9.45
CA LYS A 78 8.23 0.07 9.95
C LYS A 78 7.50 0.89 8.89
N VAL A 79 6.18 0.88 8.97
CA VAL A 79 5.30 1.67 8.12
C VAL A 79 4.38 2.50 9.01
N TYR A 80 4.38 3.81 8.78
CA TYR A 80 3.50 4.73 9.49
C TYR A 80 2.51 5.39 8.54
N PHE A 81 1.28 5.50 8.96
CA PHE A 81 0.22 6.22 8.27
C PHE A 81 -0.34 7.31 9.19
N LYS A 82 -0.14 8.58 8.82
CA LYS A 82 -0.52 9.75 9.62
C LYS A 82 -0.04 9.61 11.08
N GLY A 83 1.25 9.29 11.26
CA GLY A 83 1.90 9.13 12.57
C GLY A 83 1.60 7.82 13.31
N LYS A 84 0.62 7.02 12.88
CA LYS A 84 0.28 5.72 13.49
C LYS A 84 1.11 4.60 12.87
N ASP A 85 1.74 3.74 13.68
CA ASP A 85 2.40 2.53 13.20
C ASP A 85 1.36 1.53 12.67
N VAL A 86 1.45 1.25 11.37
CA VAL A 86 0.58 0.32 10.65
C VAL A 86 1.35 -0.86 10.06
N THR A 87 2.53 -1.16 10.56
CA THR A 87 3.40 -2.26 10.09
C THR A 87 2.66 -3.60 10.15
N LYS A 88 1.98 -3.85 11.28
CA LYS A 88 1.09 -5.01 11.48
C LYS A 88 -0.37 -4.56 11.37
N ARG A 89 -0.84 -4.29 10.17
CA ARG A 89 -2.15 -3.72 9.89
C ARG A 89 -3.30 -4.57 10.44
N THR A 90 -4.14 -3.97 11.27
CA THR A 90 -5.43 -4.52 11.67
C THR A 90 -6.47 -4.39 10.55
N ALA A 91 -7.62 -4.99 10.71
CA ALA A 91 -8.75 -4.79 9.78
C ALA A 91 -9.21 -3.34 9.75
N GLU A 92 -9.14 -2.65 10.90
CA GLU A 92 -9.48 -1.23 11.04
C GLU A 92 -8.47 -0.34 10.29
N ASP A 93 -7.17 -0.60 10.44
CA ASP A 93 -6.11 0.13 9.72
C ASP A 93 -6.31 0.02 8.21
N ARG A 94 -6.59 -1.20 7.70
CA ARG A 94 -6.86 -1.42 6.27
C ARG A 94 -8.08 -0.64 5.79
N ARG A 95 -9.17 -0.64 6.58
CA ARG A 95 -10.39 0.10 6.25
C ARG A 95 -10.13 1.61 6.26
N HIS A 96 -9.37 2.12 7.23
CA HIS A 96 -9.02 3.53 7.33
C HIS A 96 -8.14 3.98 6.16
N MET A 97 -7.07 3.23 5.87
CA MET A 97 -6.20 3.50 4.71
C MET A 97 -6.98 3.46 3.39
N GLY A 98 -7.84 2.46 3.19
CA GLY A 98 -8.64 2.31 1.99
C GLY A 98 -9.65 3.44 1.73
N ARG A 99 -10.03 4.22 2.76
CA ARG A 99 -10.85 5.44 2.59
C ARG A 99 -10.04 6.65 2.11
N VAL A 100 -8.72 6.63 2.31
CA VAL A 100 -7.84 7.79 2.07
C VAL A 100 -6.96 7.59 0.85
N ILE A 101 -6.56 6.34 0.57
CA ILE A 101 -5.63 5.98 -0.49
C ILE A 101 -6.40 5.43 -1.68
N SER A 102 -6.20 6.03 -2.85
CA SER A 102 -6.66 5.49 -4.13
C SER A 102 -5.47 5.00 -4.95
N VAL A 103 -5.63 3.87 -5.64
CA VAL A 103 -4.57 3.26 -6.45
C VAL A 103 -5.02 3.17 -7.89
N VAL A 104 -4.19 3.68 -8.81
CA VAL A 104 -4.36 3.47 -10.25
C VAL A 104 -3.36 2.41 -10.69
N PHE A 105 -3.87 1.27 -11.14
CA PHE A 105 -3.03 0.15 -11.59
C PHE A 105 -2.50 0.37 -13.00
N GLN A 106 -1.32 -0.15 -13.28
CA GLN A 106 -0.66 -0.05 -14.59
C GLN A 106 -1.49 -0.69 -15.72
N ASN A 107 -2.21 -1.76 -15.44
CA ASN A 107 -3.11 -2.42 -16.37
C ASN A 107 -4.56 -2.30 -15.90
N PRO A 108 -5.35 -1.37 -16.45
CA PRO A 108 -6.74 -1.17 -16.04
C PRO A 108 -7.63 -2.38 -16.31
N ALA A 109 -7.31 -3.19 -17.32
CA ALA A 109 -8.10 -4.39 -17.65
C ALA A 109 -8.06 -5.45 -16.55
N THR A 110 -6.97 -5.50 -15.77
CA THR A 110 -6.85 -6.43 -14.63
C THR A 110 -7.40 -5.85 -13.32
N ALA A 111 -7.67 -4.54 -13.29
CA ALA A 111 -8.25 -3.87 -12.13
C ALA A 111 -9.76 -4.11 -12.03
N LEU A 112 -10.43 -4.36 -13.15
CA LEU A 112 -11.86 -4.64 -13.21
C LEU A 112 -12.12 -6.15 -13.22
N ASN A 113 -13.16 -6.57 -12.48
CA ASN A 113 -13.62 -7.95 -12.52
C ASN A 113 -14.54 -8.16 -13.73
N PRO A 114 -14.15 -8.95 -14.75
CA PRO A 114 -14.95 -9.15 -15.95
C PRO A 114 -16.27 -9.90 -15.71
N ARG A 115 -16.48 -10.46 -14.52
CA ARG A 115 -17.72 -11.17 -14.13
C ARG A 115 -18.73 -10.29 -13.42
N MET A 116 -18.41 -9.01 -13.21
CA MET A 116 -19.28 -8.04 -12.55
C MET A 116 -19.57 -6.88 -13.49
N VAL A 117 -20.79 -6.35 -13.44
CA VAL A 117 -21.11 -5.12 -14.17
C VAL A 117 -20.34 -3.95 -13.57
N VAL A 118 -19.95 -3.00 -14.44
CA VAL A 118 -19.14 -1.84 -14.05
C VAL A 118 -19.77 -1.04 -12.90
N ARG A 119 -21.10 -0.85 -12.96
CA ARG A 119 -21.86 -0.17 -11.90
C ARG A 119 -21.63 -0.81 -10.53
N GLU A 120 -21.74 -2.12 -10.41
CA GLU A 120 -21.53 -2.83 -9.14
C GLU A 120 -20.11 -2.64 -8.61
N GLN A 121 -19.11 -2.70 -9.51
CA GLN A 121 -17.72 -2.49 -9.13
C GLN A 121 -17.45 -1.06 -8.62
N LEU A 122 -18.13 -0.07 -9.16
CA LEU A 122 -18.03 1.31 -8.69
C LEU A 122 -18.75 1.52 -7.35
N HIS A 123 -19.82 0.78 -7.08
CA HIS A 123 -20.54 0.84 -5.82
C HIS A 123 -19.85 0.07 -4.68
N ASP A 124 -19.08 -0.98 -4.99
CA ASP A 124 -18.44 -1.81 -3.97
C ASP A 124 -17.61 -1.00 -2.93
N PRO A 125 -16.75 -0.04 -3.30
CA PRO A 125 -16.04 0.77 -2.32
C PRO A 125 -16.97 1.59 -1.43
N MET A 126 -18.08 2.09 -1.97
CA MET A 126 -19.06 2.87 -1.21
C MET A 126 -19.76 1.99 -0.18
N ARG A 127 -20.18 0.77 -0.58
CA ARG A 127 -20.77 -0.24 0.31
C ARG A 127 -19.82 -0.70 1.42
N VAL A 128 -18.58 -1.05 1.04
CA VAL A 128 -17.53 -1.50 1.98
C VAL A 128 -17.21 -0.44 3.03
N HIS A 129 -17.26 0.82 2.65
CA HIS A 129 -16.95 1.95 3.53
C HIS A 129 -18.16 2.59 4.16
N ASN A 130 -19.40 2.11 3.88
CA ASN A 130 -20.67 2.70 4.32
C ASN A 130 -20.75 4.21 3.95
N LEU A 131 -20.47 4.54 2.70
CA LEU A 131 -20.53 5.91 2.18
C LEU A 131 -21.86 6.13 1.48
N GLY A 132 -22.65 7.09 1.95
CA GLY A 132 -23.95 7.44 1.39
C GLY A 132 -25.07 6.42 1.67
N THR A 133 -26.28 6.80 1.32
CA THR A 133 -27.47 5.94 1.27
C THR A 133 -27.54 5.22 -0.08
N GLU A 134 -28.37 4.16 -0.21
CA GLU A 134 -28.56 3.48 -1.51
C GLU A 134 -28.99 4.45 -2.61
N ALA A 135 -29.84 5.44 -2.31
CA ALA A 135 -30.28 6.44 -3.28
C ALA A 135 -29.19 7.45 -3.69
N GLU A 136 -28.18 7.68 -2.85
CA GLU A 136 -27.03 8.54 -3.17
C GLU A 136 -25.91 7.78 -3.88
N GLN A 137 -25.97 6.48 -3.91
CA GLN A 137 -25.04 5.60 -4.62
C GLN A 137 -25.50 5.31 -6.06
N GLU A 138 -26.75 5.61 -6.43
CA GLU A 138 -27.33 5.48 -7.76
C GLU A 138 -27.06 6.71 -8.65
#